data_15e29676eacf9e69b5675819654b00ff
#
_entry.id   15e29676eacf9e69b5675819654b00ff
#
_cell.length_a   1.000
_cell.length_b   1.000
_cell.length_c   1.000
_cell.angle_alpha   90.00
_cell.angle_beta   90.00
_cell.angle_gamma   90.00
#
_symmetry.space_group_name_H-M   'P 1'
#
loop_
_entity.id
_entity.type
_entity.pdbx_description
1 polymer ?
#
loop_
_entity_poly.entity_id
_entity_poly.type
_entity_poly.pdbx_seq_one_letter_code
_entity_poly.pdbx_strand_id
1 'polypeptide(L)'
;MKRVTVELERYVPASEVFRLAAKKPGCAFLDSSLVNELGRWSILGLHPYKTLIKEQDGSFTEDGVSRQDTDFETRLGEFLKQNRDENETALPIVSGAIGYFSYDYGREHMGVPSAEQDVEPIPQARVVFYDLLLIEDCHEKRVWLSACGQTEDALELLARFRRNIERGMEKGFPALPDAHATKPITVRPNFEKEEYKAAVDRMIRYIIEGDIYIANMTQRLDVMSDREPLAVFEHLRTHNPSPFGGYLDCGDHQIICASPERFLRLHDGVVETRPIKGTRKRGETPEEDEALRRELEQSEKDKSELLMIVDLERNDLNRVCRPGSVEVTELFTVETYATVFHLVSNIRGELAQGRDVTDLLRAAFPGGSITGAPKYRAMEIIDELEHGKRGLYTGSIGYLTLDGECDLNIVIRTALHRDGRYHLGVGGGITSESDLEFEYEETLQKAKAVLEALQ
;
A
#
# COMPACT_ATOMS: atom_id res chain seq x y z
N MET A 1 3.31 21.14 -22.82
CA MET A 1 4.62 20.56 -23.28
C MET A 1 4.36 19.12 -23.67
N LYS A 2 5.18 18.51 -24.52
CA LYS A 2 4.89 17.15 -25.00
C LYS A 2 5.70 16.15 -24.17
N ARG A 3 5.05 15.19 -23.53
CA ARG A 3 5.68 14.06 -22.87
C ARG A 3 6.57 13.29 -23.84
N VAL A 4 7.70 12.82 -23.35
CA VAL A 4 8.62 11.96 -24.08
C VAL A 4 8.91 10.70 -23.27
N THR A 5 8.65 9.54 -23.85
CA THR A 5 8.94 8.24 -23.25
C THR A 5 9.97 7.50 -24.11
N VAL A 6 11.03 7.01 -23.51
CA VAL A 6 12.12 6.29 -24.18
C VAL A 6 12.49 5.03 -23.44
N GLU A 7 12.74 3.95 -24.16
CA GLU A 7 13.32 2.73 -23.61
C GLU A 7 14.84 2.85 -23.49
N LEU A 8 15.41 2.34 -22.41
CA LEU A 8 16.86 2.24 -22.26
C LEU A 8 17.40 1.06 -23.10
N GLU A 9 18.50 1.29 -23.83
CA GLU A 9 19.13 0.26 -24.66
C GLU A 9 19.71 -0.91 -23.86
N ARG A 10 20.08 -0.65 -22.61
CA ARG A 10 20.64 -1.63 -21.68
C ARG A 10 19.80 -1.69 -20.42
N TYR A 11 19.48 -2.90 -20.03
CA TYR A 11 18.75 -3.14 -18.79
C TYR A 11 19.57 -2.74 -17.55
N VAL A 12 18.93 -2.10 -16.62
CA VAL A 12 19.42 -1.80 -15.28
C VAL A 12 18.22 -1.86 -14.32
N PRO A 13 18.29 -2.61 -13.20
CA PRO A 13 17.19 -2.66 -12.24
C PRO A 13 16.86 -1.27 -11.69
N ALA A 14 15.57 -0.96 -11.52
CA ALA A 14 15.13 0.29 -10.93
C ALA A 14 15.73 0.51 -9.52
N SER A 15 15.91 -0.58 -8.76
CA SER A 15 16.55 -0.55 -7.44
C SER A 15 18.01 -0.06 -7.47
N GLU A 16 18.76 -0.33 -8.52
CA GLU A 16 20.10 0.22 -8.69
C GLU A 16 20.03 1.71 -9.03
N VAL A 17 19.11 2.10 -9.94
CA VAL A 17 18.93 3.51 -10.31
C VAL A 17 18.38 4.33 -9.15
N PHE A 18 17.53 3.75 -8.31
CA PHE A 18 17.03 4.37 -7.09
C PHE A 18 18.15 4.91 -6.20
N ARG A 19 19.31 4.24 -6.14
CA ARG A 19 20.48 4.68 -5.36
C ARG A 19 21.01 6.06 -5.76
N LEU A 20 20.76 6.50 -7.01
CA LEU A 20 21.12 7.86 -7.47
C LEU A 20 20.23 8.95 -6.85
N ALA A 21 19.05 8.56 -6.36
CA ALA A 21 18.04 9.49 -5.89
C ALA A 21 17.57 9.24 -4.45
N ALA A 22 17.96 8.12 -3.84
CA ALA A 22 17.46 7.66 -2.54
C ALA A 22 17.59 8.68 -1.39
N LYS A 23 18.53 9.63 -1.49
CA LYS A 23 18.72 10.71 -0.51
C LYS A 23 18.14 12.04 -0.97
N LYS A 24 17.41 12.08 -2.08
CA LYS A 24 16.78 13.32 -2.56
C LYS A 24 15.38 13.43 -1.95
N PRO A 25 15.05 14.55 -1.30
CA PRO A 25 13.73 14.76 -0.75
C PRO A 25 12.62 14.61 -1.82
N GLY A 26 11.52 13.97 -1.45
CA GLY A 26 10.39 13.74 -2.33
C GLY A 26 10.59 12.61 -3.35
N CYS A 27 11.64 11.80 -3.23
CA CYS A 27 11.81 10.59 -4.01
C CYS A 27 10.78 9.54 -3.60
N ALA A 28 10.13 8.89 -4.57
CA ALA A 28 9.21 7.79 -4.32
C ALA A 28 9.59 6.60 -5.20
N PHE A 29 9.72 5.43 -4.60
CA PHE A 29 10.02 4.19 -5.28
C PHE A 29 8.98 3.13 -4.91
N LEU A 30 8.18 2.71 -5.87
CA LEU A 30 7.31 1.53 -5.79
C LEU A 30 8.11 0.35 -6.33
N ASP A 31 8.32 -0.67 -5.50
CA ASP A 31 9.26 -1.76 -5.77
C ASP A 31 8.55 -3.12 -5.77
N SER A 32 8.53 -3.77 -6.92
CA SER A 32 8.12 -5.17 -7.04
C SER A 32 9.32 -6.09 -6.81
N SER A 33 9.79 -6.17 -5.57
CA SER A 33 10.94 -7.02 -5.20
C SER A 33 10.62 -8.52 -5.30
N LEU A 34 9.35 -8.91 -5.17
CA LEU A 34 8.84 -10.24 -5.49
C LEU A 34 8.26 -10.25 -6.90
N VAL A 35 9.03 -10.75 -7.86
CA VAL A 35 8.60 -10.82 -9.26
C VAL A 35 7.65 -12.01 -9.46
N ASN A 36 6.39 -11.69 -9.74
CA ASN A 36 5.32 -12.63 -10.06
C ASN A 36 4.24 -11.93 -10.90
N GLU A 37 3.09 -12.54 -11.14
CA GLU A 37 2.00 -11.92 -11.92
C GLU A 37 1.53 -10.58 -11.37
N LEU A 38 1.55 -10.37 -10.05
CA LEU A 38 1.19 -9.12 -9.39
C LEU A 38 2.36 -8.14 -9.35
N GLY A 39 3.57 -8.64 -9.05
CA GLY A 39 4.81 -7.88 -8.91
C GLY A 39 5.59 -7.78 -10.22
N ARG A 40 5.02 -7.14 -11.22
CA ARG A 40 5.65 -6.97 -12.54
C ARG A 40 6.40 -5.65 -12.68
N TRP A 41 5.87 -4.59 -12.08
CA TRP A 41 6.33 -3.23 -12.36
C TRP A 41 6.98 -2.59 -11.15
N SER A 42 8.20 -2.06 -11.33
CA SER A 42 8.83 -1.14 -10.38
C SER A 42 8.87 0.27 -10.97
N ILE A 43 8.49 1.27 -10.16
CA ILE A 43 8.28 2.64 -10.63
C ILE A 43 9.02 3.61 -9.70
N LEU A 44 9.90 4.43 -10.27
CA LEU A 44 10.63 5.47 -9.53
C LEU A 44 10.15 6.84 -9.97
N GLY A 45 9.60 7.63 -9.04
CA GLY A 45 9.19 9.01 -9.24
C GLY A 45 10.28 10.00 -8.82
N LEU A 46 10.65 10.89 -9.73
CA LEU A 46 11.72 11.86 -9.59
C LEU A 46 11.26 13.24 -10.09
N HIS A 47 11.90 14.29 -9.59
CA HIS A 47 11.55 15.67 -9.97
C HIS A 47 10.08 15.98 -9.70
N PRO A 48 9.65 16.00 -8.39
CA PRO A 48 8.29 16.37 -8.05
C PRO A 48 7.98 17.80 -8.54
N TYR A 49 6.81 17.99 -9.15
CA TYR A 49 6.42 19.30 -9.67
C TYR A 49 5.08 19.80 -9.12
N LYS A 50 4.28 18.92 -8.53
CA LYS A 50 3.00 19.25 -7.91
C LYS A 50 2.78 18.34 -6.71
N THR A 51 2.37 18.92 -5.58
CA THR A 51 2.10 18.18 -4.35
C THR A 51 0.73 18.61 -3.80
N LEU A 52 -0.14 17.64 -3.56
CA LEU A 52 -1.43 17.82 -2.93
C LEU A 52 -1.44 17.09 -1.60
N ILE A 53 -1.78 17.77 -0.50
CA ILE A 53 -1.76 17.20 0.85
C ILE A 53 -3.08 17.51 1.55
N LYS A 54 -3.75 16.49 2.07
CA LYS A 54 -4.84 16.60 3.02
C LYS A 54 -4.30 16.40 4.42
N GLU A 55 -4.35 17.42 5.24
CA GLU A 55 -3.84 17.40 6.61
C GLU A 55 -4.78 16.64 7.56
N GLN A 56 -4.33 16.39 8.78
CA GLN A 56 -5.11 15.67 9.80
C GLN A 56 -6.40 16.38 10.22
N ASP A 57 -6.40 17.70 10.19
CA ASP A 57 -7.57 18.53 10.51
C ASP A 57 -8.54 18.73 9.33
N GLY A 58 -8.27 18.01 8.21
CA GLY A 58 -9.03 18.13 6.96
C GLY A 58 -8.65 19.35 6.10
N SER A 59 -7.74 20.20 6.57
CA SER A 59 -7.23 21.29 5.74
C SER A 59 -6.44 20.74 4.54
N PHE A 60 -6.39 21.54 3.47
CA PHE A 60 -5.75 21.14 2.22
C PHE A 60 -4.62 22.11 1.85
N THR A 61 -3.49 21.56 1.44
CA THR A 61 -2.37 22.32 0.90
C THR A 61 -2.01 21.85 -0.52
N GLU A 62 -1.73 22.82 -1.37
CA GLU A 62 -1.21 22.63 -2.74
C GLU A 62 0.15 23.30 -2.84
N ASP A 63 1.22 22.51 -3.10
CA ASP A 63 2.62 22.98 -3.15
C ASP A 63 3.05 23.77 -1.89
N GLY A 64 2.59 23.31 -0.71
CA GLY A 64 2.87 23.95 0.57
C GLY A 64 2.04 25.20 0.87
N VAL A 65 1.12 25.59 -0.01
CA VAL A 65 0.21 26.72 0.19
C VAL A 65 -1.16 26.21 0.62
N SER A 66 -1.66 26.66 1.77
CA SER A 66 -3.01 26.32 2.24
C SER A 66 -4.08 26.87 1.29
N ARG A 67 -5.05 26.02 0.95
CA ARG A 67 -6.18 26.33 0.08
C ARG A 67 -7.49 26.28 0.89
N GLN A 68 -8.34 27.28 0.71
CA GLN A 68 -9.66 27.37 1.37
C GLN A 68 -10.81 27.48 0.37
N ASP A 69 -10.49 27.59 -0.90
CA ASP A 69 -11.42 27.76 -2.01
C ASP A 69 -11.93 26.44 -2.59
N THR A 70 -11.31 25.33 -2.21
CA THR A 70 -11.65 23.97 -2.67
C THR A 70 -11.19 22.93 -1.64
N ASP A 71 -11.67 21.71 -1.72
CA ASP A 71 -11.18 20.56 -0.96
C ASP A 71 -10.17 19.71 -1.76
N PHE A 72 -9.50 18.81 -1.06
CA PHE A 72 -8.47 17.95 -1.62
C PHE A 72 -9.00 17.07 -2.76
N GLU A 73 -10.15 16.44 -2.59
CA GLU A 73 -10.73 15.48 -3.54
C GLU A 73 -11.18 16.18 -4.83
N THR A 74 -11.85 17.30 -4.67
CA THR A 74 -12.27 18.15 -5.81
C THR A 74 -11.05 18.60 -6.59
N ARG A 75 -10.03 19.10 -5.89
CA ARG A 75 -8.80 19.59 -6.53
C ARG A 75 -8.01 18.48 -7.22
N LEU A 76 -7.91 17.29 -6.59
CA LEU A 76 -7.26 16.12 -7.20
C LEU A 76 -7.98 15.72 -8.52
N GLY A 77 -9.31 15.60 -8.48
CA GLY A 77 -10.10 15.26 -9.66
C GLY A 77 -10.00 16.32 -10.78
N GLU A 78 -10.04 17.60 -10.42
CA GLU A 78 -9.83 18.69 -11.37
C GLU A 78 -8.43 18.65 -12.00
N PHE A 79 -7.39 18.42 -11.19
CA PHE A 79 -6.02 18.38 -11.66
C PHE A 79 -5.79 17.23 -12.63
N LEU A 80 -6.28 16.02 -12.32
CA LEU A 80 -6.22 14.86 -13.21
C LEU A 80 -6.95 15.14 -14.53
N LYS A 81 -8.13 15.71 -14.47
CA LYS A 81 -8.94 16.05 -15.66
C LYS A 81 -8.30 17.13 -16.53
N GLN A 82 -7.76 18.19 -15.92
CA GLN A 82 -7.14 19.33 -16.64
C GLN A 82 -5.79 18.95 -17.28
N ASN A 83 -5.07 17.99 -16.70
CA ASN A 83 -3.75 17.55 -17.15
C ASN A 83 -3.79 16.16 -17.79
N ARG A 84 -4.95 15.73 -18.29
CA ARG A 84 -5.11 14.41 -18.90
C ARG A 84 -4.06 14.18 -19.99
N ASP A 85 -3.35 13.05 -19.88
CA ASP A 85 -2.28 12.65 -20.79
C ASP A 85 -2.42 11.16 -21.10
N GLU A 86 -2.98 10.85 -22.26
CA GLU A 86 -3.30 9.48 -22.68
C GLU A 86 -2.03 8.62 -22.80
N ASN A 87 -2.07 7.44 -22.24
CA ASN A 87 -1.01 6.46 -22.35
C ASN A 87 -1.23 5.58 -23.59
N GLU A 88 -0.49 5.84 -24.66
CA GLU A 88 -0.53 5.05 -25.89
C GLU A 88 0.42 3.82 -25.85
N THR A 89 1.00 3.51 -24.70
CA THR A 89 1.96 2.43 -24.52
C THR A 89 1.34 1.29 -23.70
N ALA A 90 2.03 0.16 -23.61
CA ALA A 90 1.67 -0.93 -22.69
C ALA A 90 2.25 -0.75 -21.27
N LEU A 91 2.82 0.42 -20.95
CA LEU A 91 3.36 0.69 -19.62
C LEU A 91 2.22 1.01 -18.64
N PRO A 92 2.36 0.68 -17.37
CA PRO A 92 1.31 0.91 -16.37
C PRO A 92 1.11 2.39 -16.04
N ILE A 93 2.12 3.20 -16.28
CA ILE A 93 2.13 4.64 -16.06
C ILE A 93 3.20 5.27 -16.96
N VAL A 94 2.92 6.42 -17.52
CA VAL A 94 3.89 7.24 -18.27
C VAL A 94 3.92 8.69 -17.76
N SER A 95 2.86 9.08 -17.04
CA SER A 95 2.72 10.37 -16.37
C SER A 95 1.72 10.22 -15.22
N GLY A 96 1.96 10.89 -14.09
CA GLY A 96 1.07 10.76 -12.95
C GLY A 96 1.75 11.05 -11.61
N ALA A 97 1.13 10.53 -10.57
CA ALA A 97 1.52 10.74 -9.19
C ALA A 97 1.80 9.42 -8.46
N ILE A 98 2.67 9.49 -7.46
CA ILE A 98 2.83 8.46 -6.43
C ILE A 98 2.44 9.09 -5.10
N GLY A 99 1.76 8.32 -4.24
CA GLY A 99 1.35 8.85 -2.95
C GLY A 99 0.71 7.80 -2.04
N TYR A 100 0.13 8.31 -0.97
CA TYR A 100 -0.60 7.48 -0.01
C TYR A 100 -1.90 8.13 0.44
N PHE A 101 -2.80 7.28 0.90
CA PHE A 101 -4.03 7.62 1.61
C PHE A 101 -4.02 6.84 2.94
N SER A 102 -4.15 7.52 4.07
CA SER A 102 -4.19 6.88 5.39
C SER A 102 -5.53 6.17 5.62
N TYR A 103 -5.59 5.28 6.62
CA TYR A 103 -6.87 4.69 7.06
C TYR A 103 -7.87 5.78 7.49
N ASP A 104 -7.38 6.81 8.18
CA ASP A 104 -8.21 7.90 8.70
C ASP A 104 -8.82 8.77 7.60
N TYR A 105 -8.16 8.86 6.42
CA TYR A 105 -8.76 9.45 5.22
C TYR A 105 -10.08 8.74 4.86
N GLY A 106 -10.08 7.40 4.86
CA GLY A 106 -11.27 6.62 4.55
C GLY A 106 -12.32 6.69 5.65
N ARG A 107 -11.90 6.72 6.92
CA ARG A 107 -12.79 6.87 8.07
C ARG A 107 -13.57 8.17 8.00
N GLU A 108 -12.92 9.27 7.65
CA GLU A 108 -13.57 10.57 7.48
C GLU A 108 -14.60 10.54 6.35
N HIS A 109 -14.26 9.94 5.20
CA HIS A 109 -15.19 9.78 4.08
C HIS A 109 -16.42 8.93 4.41
N MET A 110 -16.25 7.92 5.25
CA MET A 110 -17.35 7.10 5.74
C MET A 110 -18.20 7.84 6.78
N GLY A 111 -17.73 8.99 7.30
CA GLY A 111 -18.42 9.75 8.34
C GLY A 111 -18.38 9.09 9.71
N VAL A 112 -17.41 8.20 9.95
CA VAL A 112 -17.21 7.56 11.26
C VAL A 112 -16.43 8.52 12.16
N PRO A 113 -17.02 9.00 13.26
CA PRO A 113 -16.32 9.88 14.20
C PRO A 113 -15.19 9.11 14.90
N SER A 114 -14.18 9.83 15.39
CA SER A 114 -13.19 9.29 16.31
C SER A 114 -12.96 10.23 17.47
N ALA A 115 -12.92 9.66 18.67
CA ALA A 115 -12.50 10.35 19.89
C ALA A 115 -10.99 10.17 20.14
N GLU A 116 -10.35 9.26 19.40
CA GLU A 116 -8.95 8.91 19.57
C GLU A 116 -8.02 10.00 19.01
N GLN A 117 -6.87 10.12 19.65
CA GLN A 117 -5.84 11.08 19.24
C GLN A 117 -4.88 10.45 18.23
N ASP A 118 -4.35 11.30 17.35
CA ASP A 118 -3.22 10.92 16.50
C ASP A 118 -1.97 10.75 17.37
N VAL A 119 -1.36 9.59 17.28
CA VAL A 119 -0.12 9.30 18.03
C VAL A 119 1.08 9.75 17.23
N GLU A 120 1.02 9.62 15.91
CA GLU A 120 2.03 10.11 14.99
C GLU A 120 1.31 10.85 13.86
N PRO A 121 1.17 12.18 13.99
CA PRO A 121 0.40 12.97 13.03
C PRO A 121 1.16 13.09 11.70
N ILE A 122 0.69 12.34 10.70
CA ILE A 122 1.05 12.52 9.30
C ILE A 122 -0.18 12.97 8.52
N PRO A 123 -0.04 13.60 7.36
CA PRO A 123 -1.19 13.95 6.52
C PRO A 123 -2.12 12.76 6.27
N GLN A 124 -3.42 13.01 6.19
CA GLN A 124 -4.40 11.99 5.82
C GLN A 124 -4.16 11.44 4.41
N ALA A 125 -3.77 12.30 3.48
CA ALA A 125 -3.37 11.90 2.14
C ALA A 125 -2.25 12.80 1.62
N ARG A 126 -1.34 12.22 0.85
CA ARG A 126 -0.28 12.93 0.14
C ARG A 126 -0.13 12.34 -1.25
N VAL A 127 -0.34 13.17 -2.28
CA VAL A 127 -0.22 12.81 -3.70
C VAL A 127 0.79 13.74 -4.35
N VAL A 128 1.85 13.18 -4.93
CA VAL A 128 2.96 13.90 -5.54
C VAL A 128 3.09 13.54 -7.00
N PHE A 129 2.97 14.51 -7.89
CA PHE A 129 3.15 14.34 -9.33
C PHE A 129 4.61 14.54 -9.72
N TYR A 130 5.11 13.65 -10.57
CA TYR A 130 6.53 13.59 -10.94
C TYR A 130 6.73 13.94 -12.41
N ASP A 131 7.74 14.79 -12.67
CA ASP A 131 8.13 15.16 -14.03
C ASP A 131 8.93 14.05 -14.73
N LEU A 132 9.66 13.24 -13.96
CA LEU A 132 10.43 12.11 -14.47
C LEU A 132 10.01 10.83 -13.76
N LEU A 133 9.59 9.85 -14.55
CA LEU A 133 9.36 8.47 -14.12
C LEU A 133 10.39 7.54 -14.74
N LEU A 134 10.90 6.58 -13.95
CA LEU A 134 11.55 5.39 -14.45
C LEU A 134 10.61 4.23 -14.22
N ILE A 135 10.35 3.43 -15.25
CA ILE A 135 9.44 2.28 -15.20
C ILE A 135 10.22 1.04 -15.62
N GLU A 136 10.26 0.03 -14.76
CA GLU A 136 10.88 -1.26 -15.01
C GLU A 136 9.82 -2.35 -15.17
N ASP A 137 9.90 -3.11 -16.25
CA ASP A 137 9.26 -4.42 -16.37
C ASP A 137 10.23 -5.47 -15.81
N CYS A 138 9.94 -5.94 -14.59
CA CYS A 138 10.77 -6.92 -13.90
C CYS A 138 10.76 -8.31 -14.57
N HIS A 139 9.69 -8.64 -15.33
CA HIS A 139 9.58 -9.89 -16.10
C HIS A 139 10.45 -9.85 -17.36
N GLU A 140 10.22 -8.82 -18.19
CA GLU A 140 10.88 -8.69 -19.47
C GLU A 140 12.29 -8.10 -19.34
N LYS A 141 12.66 -7.61 -18.15
CA LYS A 141 13.94 -6.92 -17.87
C LYS A 141 14.17 -5.76 -18.85
N ARG A 142 13.18 -4.90 -18.92
CA ARG A 142 13.17 -3.70 -19.76
C ARG A 142 12.90 -2.47 -18.89
N VAL A 143 13.47 -1.35 -19.25
CA VAL A 143 13.35 -0.11 -18.49
C VAL A 143 13.06 1.05 -19.42
N TRP A 144 12.12 1.90 -19.01
CA TRP A 144 11.77 3.13 -19.72
C TRP A 144 11.97 4.34 -18.81
N LEU A 145 12.28 5.45 -19.44
CA LEU A 145 12.23 6.77 -18.83
C LEU A 145 11.11 7.56 -19.51
N SER A 146 10.29 8.23 -18.70
CA SER A 146 9.22 9.10 -19.19
C SER A 146 9.32 10.46 -18.50
N ALA A 147 9.39 11.54 -19.26
CA ALA A 147 9.45 12.92 -18.76
C ALA A 147 8.31 13.76 -19.35
N CYS A 148 7.63 14.52 -18.48
CA CYS A 148 6.47 15.33 -18.84
C CYS A 148 6.83 16.77 -19.25
N GLY A 149 8.06 17.23 -18.96
CA GLY A 149 8.52 18.57 -19.28
C GLY A 149 7.89 19.67 -18.41
N GLN A 150 7.60 19.38 -17.16
CA GLN A 150 6.99 20.30 -16.21
C GLN A 150 8.02 21.15 -15.47
N THR A 151 9.17 20.58 -15.16
CA THR A 151 10.26 21.30 -14.45
C THR A 151 11.31 21.87 -15.41
N GLU A 152 11.53 21.19 -16.54
CA GLU A 152 12.49 21.58 -17.58
C GLU A 152 12.13 20.86 -18.89
N ASP A 153 12.85 21.12 -19.99
CA ASP A 153 12.61 20.42 -21.26
C ASP A 153 12.77 18.91 -21.10
N ALA A 154 11.77 18.15 -21.55
CA ALA A 154 11.71 16.71 -21.36
C ALA A 154 12.90 15.97 -21.97
N LEU A 155 13.37 16.37 -23.16
CA LEU A 155 14.52 15.73 -23.83
C LEU A 155 15.83 16.02 -23.07
N GLU A 156 16.01 17.24 -22.57
CA GLU A 156 17.17 17.60 -21.77
C GLU A 156 17.21 16.86 -20.46
N LEU A 157 16.05 16.75 -19.76
CA LEU A 157 15.89 15.96 -18.52
C LEU A 157 16.25 14.49 -18.76
N LEU A 158 15.65 13.88 -19.77
CA LEU A 158 15.93 12.48 -20.15
C LEU A 158 17.40 12.26 -20.50
N ALA A 159 17.99 13.11 -21.32
CA ALA A 159 19.38 13.00 -21.74
C ALA A 159 20.33 13.13 -20.54
N ARG A 160 20.05 14.05 -19.60
CA ARG A 160 20.83 14.23 -18.38
C ARG A 160 20.73 13.00 -17.47
N PHE A 161 19.51 12.49 -17.25
CA PHE A 161 19.29 11.37 -16.35
C PHE A 161 19.85 10.05 -16.94
N ARG A 162 19.70 9.82 -18.25
CA ARG A 162 20.31 8.71 -18.95
C ARG A 162 21.86 8.69 -18.77
N ARG A 163 22.53 9.83 -18.93
CA ARG A 163 24.00 9.93 -18.67
C ARG A 163 24.35 9.57 -17.23
N ASN A 164 23.50 9.89 -16.25
CA ASN A 164 23.76 9.52 -14.86
C ASN A 164 23.62 8.01 -14.65
N ILE A 165 22.64 7.38 -15.28
CA ILE A 165 22.47 5.90 -15.28
C ILE A 165 23.68 5.25 -15.93
N GLU A 166 24.09 5.67 -17.14
CA GLU A 166 25.25 5.14 -17.86
C GLU A 166 26.53 5.24 -17.02
N ARG A 167 26.73 6.39 -16.35
CA ARG A 167 27.86 6.56 -15.43
C ARG A 167 27.77 5.59 -14.23
N GLY A 168 26.57 5.36 -13.68
CA GLY A 168 26.35 4.37 -12.62
C GLY A 168 26.68 2.96 -13.08
N MET A 169 26.27 2.59 -14.29
CA MET A 169 26.59 1.28 -14.88
C MET A 169 28.09 1.07 -15.13
N GLU A 170 28.83 2.13 -15.46
CA GLU A 170 30.28 2.08 -15.70
C GLU A 170 31.11 2.10 -14.41
N LYS A 171 30.73 2.92 -13.44
CA LYS A 171 31.53 3.21 -12.24
C LYS A 171 30.98 2.59 -10.96
N GLY A 172 29.82 1.97 -11.01
CA GLY A 172 29.03 1.51 -9.87
C GLY A 172 28.05 2.60 -9.38
N PHE A 173 26.90 2.13 -8.92
CA PHE A 173 25.89 2.98 -8.25
C PHE A 173 26.32 3.28 -6.81
N PRO A 174 25.88 4.39 -6.21
CA PRO A 174 26.16 4.66 -4.80
C PRO A 174 25.71 3.50 -3.90
N ALA A 175 26.51 3.15 -2.91
CA ALA A 175 26.09 2.18 -1.91
C ALA A 175 24.98 2.80 -1.04
N LEU A 176 23.95 2.00 -0.76
CA LEU A 176 23.00 2.32 0.29
C LEU A 176 23.62 2.01 1.65
N PRO A 177 23.14 2.65 2.73
CA PRO A 177 23.55 2.29 4.08
C PRO A 177 23.22 0.83 4.34
N ASP A 178 24.20 0.05 4.77
CA ASP A 178 24.05 -1.36 5.17
C ASP A 178 24.37 -1.53 6.68
N ALA A 179 24.18 -0.49 7.43
CA ALA A 179 24.48 -0.53 8.85
C ALA A 179 23.34 -1.17 9.62
N HIS A 180 23.65 -2.16 10.44
CA HIS A 180 22.75 -2.63 11.49
C HIS A 180 22.55 -1.53 12.54
N ALA A 181 21.48 -1.65 13.32
CA ALA A 181 21.30 -0.76 14.46
C ALA A 181 22.54 -0.87 15.41
N THR A 182 23.03 0.27 15.87
CA THR A 182 24.19 0.30 16.78
C THR A 182 23.79 0.00 18.22
N LYS A 183 22.49 0.06 18.52
CA LYS A 183 21.89 -0.21 19.83
C LYS A 183 20.77 -1.26 19.70
N PRO A 184 20.53 -2.04 20.75
CA PRO A 184 19.37 -2.91 20.79
C PRO A 184 18.08 -2.10 20.57
N ILE A 185 17.16 -2.62 19.77
CA ILE A 185 15.86 -1.99 19.57
C ILE A 185 15.03 -2.05 20.85
N THR A 186 14.18 -1.06 21.07
CA THR A 186 13.17 -1.06 22.13
C THR A 186 11.79 -1.01 21.50
N VAL A 187 10.96 -1.99 21.80
CA VAL A 187 9.59 -2.08 21.28
C VAL A 187 8.62 -1.71 22.38
N ARG A 188 7.68 -0.83 22.08
CA ARG A 188 6.58 -0.40 22.97
C ARG A 188 5.27 -0.61 22.28
N PRO A 189 4.50 -1.65 22.62
CA PRO A 189 3.16 -1.81 22.10
C PRO A 189 2.21 -0.78 22.73
N ASN A 190 1.14 -0.41 22.01
CA ASN A 190 0.06 0.41 22.56
C ASN A 190 -0.95 -0.40 23.38
N PHE A 191 -0.81 -1.73 23.41
CA PHE A 191 -1.56 -2.65 24.24
C PHE A 191 -0.63 -3.54 25.04
N GLU A 192 -0.95 -3.75 26.32
CA GLU A 192 -0.45 -4.91 27.03
C GLU A 192 -1.18 -6.18 26.53
N LYS A 193 -0.53 -7.35 26.63
CA LYS A 193 -1.09 -8.62 26.10
C LYS A 193 -2.53 -8.88 26.56
N GLU A 194 -2.79 -8.77 27.85
CA GLU A 194 -4.13 -9.05 28.42
C GLU A 194 -5.17 -7.97 28.03
N GLU A 195 -4.75 -6.73 27.80
CA GLU A 195 -5.62 -5.67 27.29
C GLU A 195 -6.02 -5.94 25.84
N TYR A 196 -5.07 -6.34 24.97
CA TYR A 196 -5.36 -6.73 23.59
C TYR A 196 -6.35 -7.91 23.54
N LYS A 197 -6.12 -8.95 24.35
CA LYS A 197 -7.02 -10.10 24.47
C LYS A 197 -8.41 -9.71 24.95
N ALA A 198 -8.52 -8.77 25.90
CA ALA A 198 -9.80 -8.25 26.36
C ALA A 198 -10.54 -7.48 25.26
N ALA A 199 -9.83 -6.71 24.43
CA ALA A 199 -10.40 -6.02 23.28
C ALA A 199 -10.90 -7.02 22.21
N VAL A 200 -10.11 -8.08 21.94
CA VAL A 200 -10.53 -9.18 21.04
C VAL A 200 -11.78 -9.89 21.59
N ASP A 201 -11.83 -10.23 22.89
CA ASP A 201 -13.02 -10.84 23.52
C ASP A 201 -14.24 -9.94 23.40
N ARG A 202 -14.07 -8.62 23.58
CA ARG A 202 -15.16 -7.66 23.41
C ARG A 202 -15.63 -7.61 21.93
N MET A 203 -14.72 -7.65 20.97
CA MET A 203 -15.06 -7.72 19.53
C MET A 203 -15.83 -9.00 19.20
N ILE A 204 -15.42 -10.16 19.75
CA ILE A 204 -16.14 -11.43 19.59
C ILE A 204 -17.58 -11.32 20.13
N ARG A 205 -17.78 -10.62 21.25
CA ARG A 205 -19.14 -10.38 21.77
C ARG A 205 -20.01 -9.56 20.82
N TYR A 206 -19.47 -8.51 20.19
CA TYR A 206 -20.19 -7.76 19.15
C TYR A 206 -20.58 -8.65 17.96
N ILE A 207 -19.72 -9.62 17.60
CA ILE A 207 -20.03 -10.60 16.55
C ILE A 207 -21.17 -11.54 16.99
N ILE A 208 -21.11 -12.07 18.21
CA ILE A 208 -22.14 -12.98 18.77
C ILE A 208 -23.48 -12.24 18.95
N GLU A 209 -23.47 -10.98 19.35
CA GLU A 209 -24.65 -10.13 19.52
C GLU A 209 -25.25 -9.72 18.16
N GLY A 210 -24.52 -9.90 17.05
CA GLY A 210 -24.99 -9.64 15.69
C GLY A 210 -24.77 -8.21 15.19
N ASP A 211 -23.93 -7.42 15.85
CA ASP A 211 -23.56 -6.07 15.38
C ASP A 211 -22.72 -6.15 14.10
N ILE A 212 -21.78 -7.09 14.03
CA ILE A 212 -20.86 -7.32 12.92
C ILE A 212 -20.67 -8.81 12.68
N TYR A 213 -20.16 -9.20 11.50
CA TYR A 213 -19.78 -10.59 11.18
C TYR A 213 -18.30 -10.85 11.36
N ILE A 214 -17.47 -9.86 11.08
CA ILE A 214 -16.00 -9.88 11.15
C ILE A 214 -15.49 -8.46 11.33
N ALA A 215 -14.42 -8.28 12.07
CA ALA A 215 -13.65 -7.03 12.07
C ALA A 215 -12.16 -7.30 12.25
N ASN A 216 -11.33 -6.40 11.73
CA ASN A 216 -9.88 -6.48 11.85
C ASN A 216 -9.42 -5.72 13.10
N MET A 217 -8.97 -6.44 14.14
CA MET A 217 -8.41 -5.86 15.35
C MET A 217 -6.90 -5.65 15.24
N THR A 218 -6.43 -4.46 15.62
CA THR A 218 -5.01 -4.11 15.43
C THR A 218 -4.35 -3.57 16.69
N GLN A 219 -3.03 -3.64 16.72
CA GLN A 219 -2.20 -2.92 17.68
C GLN A 219 -1.06 -2.21 16.95
N ARG A 220 -0.47 -1.23 17.61
CA ARG A 220 0.71 -0.51 17.11
C ARG A 220 1.91 -0.83 17.99
N LEU A 221 3.05 -1.02 17.33
CA LEU A 221 4.36 -1.16 17.94
C LEU A 221 5.19 0.08 17.62
N ASP A 222 5.56 0.84 18.66
CA ASP A 222 6.48 1.96 18.56
C ASP A 222 7.90 1.43 18.82
N VAL A 223 8.79 1.53 17.84
CA VAL A 223 10.13 0.93 17.88
C VAL A 223 11.19 2.01 17.84
N MET A 224 12.03 2.05 18.86
CA MET A 224 13.24 2.87 18.87
C MET A 224 14.36 2.10 18.20
N SER A 225 14.84 2.58 17.08
CA SER A 225 16.00 2.05 16.36
C SER A 225 16.78 3.19 15.73
N ASP A 226 18.09 3.10 15.75
CA ASP A 226 18.99 4.05 15.06
C ASP A 226 19.40 3.56 13.67
N ARG A 227 18.79 2.49 13.16
CA ARG A 227 18.98 2.01 11.79
C ARG A 227 18.38 3.00 10.79
N GLU A 228 19.14 3.36 9.76
CA GLU A 228 18.66 4.30 8.74
C GLU A 228 17.48 3.71 7.92
N PRO A 229 16.43 4.49 7.59
CA PRO A 229 15.27 4.03 6.82
C PRO A 229 15.61 3.34 5.49
N LEU A 230 16.63 3.82 4.79
CA LEU A 230 17.10 3.19 3.56
C LEU A 230 17.72 1.81 3.78
N ALA A 231 18.42 1.60 4.91
CA ALA A 231 18.96 0.29 5.28
C ALA A 231 17.84 -0.69 5.65
N VAL A 232 16.81 -0.21 6.35
CA VAL A 232 15.60 -0.99 6.65
C VAL A 232 14.88 -1.41 5.36
N PHE A 233 14.71 -0.49 4.42
CA PHE A 233 14.10 -0.77 3.12
C PHE A 233 14.89 -1.83 2.33
N GLU A 234 16.22 -1.69 2.23
CA GLU A 234 17.06 -2.64 1.51
C GLU A 234 17.05 -4.04 2.17
N HIS A 235 17.00 -4.09 3.49
CA HIS A 235 16.84 -5.34 4.20
C HIS A 235 15.50 -6.02 3.88
N LEU A 236 14.37 -5.27 3.97
CA LEU A 236 13.05 -5.82 3.69
C LEU A 236 12.91 -6.31 2.25
N ARG A 237 13.33 -5.51 1.26
CA ARG A 237 13.22 -5.92 -0.15
C ARG A 237 14.03 -7.16 -0.50
N THR A 238 15.11 -7.41 0.24
CA THR A 238 16.02 -8.56 0.02
C THR A 238 15.56 -9.82 0.74
N HIS A 239 15.14 -9.68 2.01
CA HIS A 239 14.80 -10.83 2.88
C HIS A 239 13.30 -11.11 2.94
N ASN A 240 12.46 -10.11 2.69
CA ASN A 240 11.00 -10.21 2.71
C ASN A 240 10.40 -9.59 1.44
N PRO A 241 10.80 -10.07 0.24
CA PRO A 241 10.35 -9.50 -1.02
C PRO A 241 8.83 -9.53 -1.13
N SER A 242 8.27 -8.49 -1.73
CA SER A 242 6.82 -8.30 -1.90
C SER A 242 6.48 -7.72 -3.26
N PRO A 243 5.25 -7.96 -3.78
CA PRO A 243 4.82 -7.43 -5.07
C PRO A 243 4.48 -5.93 -5.03
N PHE A 244 4.14 -5.38 -3.86
CA PHE A 244 3.70 -3.99 -3.67
C PHE A 244 4.52 -3.30 -2.57
N GLY A 245 5.84 -3.48 -2.61
CA GLY A 245 6.77 -2.79 -1.73
C GLY A 245 7.02 -1.34 -2.16
N GLY A 246 7.77 -0.60 -1.36
CA GLY A 246 8.19 0.73 -1.73
C GLY A 246 8.88 1.53 -0.62
N TYR A 247 9.49 2.62 -1.05
CA TYR A 247 10.10 3.62 -0.20
C TYR A 247 9.63 5.02 -0.62
N LEU A 248 9.02 5.75 0.28
CA LEU A 248 8.60 7.12 0.04
C LEU A 248 9.32 8.05 1.03
N ASP A 249 10.05 9.03 0.52
CA ASP A 249 10.60 10.13 1.32
C ASP A 249 9.64 11.32 1.26
N CYS A 250 8.95 11.56 2.34
CA CYS A 250 7.99 12.66 2.47
C CYS A 250 8.61 13.93 3.04
N GLY A 251 9.93 13.93 3.32
CA GLY A 251 10.70 15.04 3.90
C GLY A 251 10.79 14.92 5.41
N ASP A 252 9.70 15.08 6.13
CA ASP A 252 9.64 14.98 7.60
C ASP A 252 9.42 13.54 8.11
N HIS A 253 9.03 12.63 7.24
CA HIS A 253 8.88 11.19 7.53
C HIS A 253 9.20 10.33 6.31
N GLN A 254 9.53 9.06 6.55
CA GLN A 254 9.78 8.06 5.53
C GLN A 254 8.83 6.87 5.72
N ILE A 255 8.38 6.30 4.59
CA ILE A 255 7.53 5.13 4.56
C ILE A 255 8.31 3.98 3.93
N ILE A 256 8.41 2.86 4.65
CA ILE A 256 9.11 1.65 4.24
C ILE A 256 8.08 0.53 4.16
N CYS A 257 7.69 0.15 2.95
CA CYS A 257 6.59 -0.77 2.69
C CYS A 257 7.07 -2.09 2.09
N ALA A 258 6.53 -3.21 2.59
CA ALA A 258 6.70 -4.55 2.04
C ALA A 258 5.35 -5.27 1.92
N SER A 259 4.34 -4.58 1.37
CA SER A 259 2.98 -5.11 1.29
C SER A 259 2.84 -6.23 0.25
N PRO A 260 2.14 -7.33 0.60
CA PRO A 260 1.81 -8.40 -0.34
C PRO A 260 0.46 -8.19 -1.06
N GLU A 261 -0.38 -7.23 -0.64
CA GLU A 261 -1.79 -7.18 -0.99
C GLU A 261 -2.13 -5.98 -1.87
N ARG A 262 -2.79 -6.24 -3.02
CA ARG A 262 -3.41 -5.20 -3.85
C ARG A 262 -4.75 -4.81 -3.23
N PHE A 263 -4.96 -3.50 -3.11
CA PHE A 263 -6.24 -2.95 -2.73
C PHE A 263 -7.14 -2.74 -3.95
N LEU A 264 -6.76 -1.82 -4.83
CA LEU A 264 -7.52 -1.44 -6.02
C LEU A 264 -6.61 -1.26 -7.22
N ARG A 265 -7.04 -1.75 -8.35
CA ARG A 265 -6.50 -1.41 -9.65
C ARG A 265 -7.61 -0.92 -10.56
N LEU A 266 -7.40 0.19 -11.23
CA LEU A 266 -8.24 0.66 -12.33
C LEU A 266 -7.38 0.67 -13.60
N HIS A 267 -7.76 -0.10 -14.60
CA HIS A 267 -7.05 -0.21 -15.87
C HIS A 267 -8.03 -0.48 -16.99
N ASP A 268 -7.95 0.29 -18.10
CA ASP A 268 -8.87 0.21 -19.23
C ASP A 268 -10.35 0.25 -18.82
N GLY A 269 -10.68 1.08 -17.82
CA GLY A 269 -12.03 1.21 -17.30
C GLY A 269 -12.50 0.01 -16.44
N VAL A 270 -11.66 -1.00 -16.22
CA VAL A 270 -11.93 -2.14 -15.33
C VAL A 270 -11.33 -1.91 -13.97
N VAL A 271 -12.18 -1.95 -12.95
CA VAL A 271 -11.76 -1.97 -11.54
C VAL A 271 -11.52 -3.39 -11.09
N GLU A 272 -10.43 -3.63 -10.37
CA GLU A 272 -10.09 -4.93 -9.80
C GLU A 272 -9.70 -4.76 -8.33
N THR A 273 -10.16 -5.67 -7.46
CA THR A 273 -9.70 -5.83 -6.09
C THR A 273 -9.41 -7.29 -5.81
N ARG A 274 -8.35 -7.56 -4.99
CA ARG A 274 -7.84 -8.92 -4.80
C ARG A 274 -7.55 -9.21 -3.33
N PRO A 275 -8.59 -9.44 -2.51
CA PRO A 275 -8.43 -9.72 -1.10
C PRO A 275 -7.74 -11.06 -0.85
N ILE A 276 -6.95 -11.10 0.21
CA ILE A 276 -6.23 -12.28 0.71
C ILE A 276 -6.75 -12.62 2.10
N LYS A 277 -7.11 -13.89 2.33
CA LYS A 277 -7.33 -14.47 3.65
C LYS A 277 -6.75 -15.87 3.68
N GLY A 278 -6.29 -16.28 4.84
CA GLY A 278 -5.62 -17.57 4.97
C GLY A 278 -4.21 -17.58 4.36
N THR A 279 -3.27 -18.00 5.17
CA THR A 279 -1.85 -18.15 4.78
C THR A 279 -1.30 -19.41 5.41
N ARG A 280 -0.53 -20.18 4.64
CA ARG A 280 0.25 -21.31 5.15
C ARG A 280 1.69 -21.15 4.69
N LYS A 281 2.65 -21.55 5.52
CA LYS A 281 4.05 -21.63 5.11
C LYS A 281 4.25 -22.72 4.06
N ARG A 282 5.34 -22.64 3.31
CA ARG A 282 5.79 -23.75 2.45
C ARG A 282 6.29 -24.90 3.30
N GLY A 283 6.09 -26.11 2.81
CA GLY A 283 6.62 -27.32 3.42
C GLY A 283 8.12 -27.50 3.17
N GLU A 284 8.80 -28.21 4.05
CA GLU A 284 10.22 -28.55 3.90
C GLU A 284 10.42 -29.71 2.89
N THR A 285 9.39 -30.53 2.72
CA THR A 285 9.35 -31.61 1.72
C THR A 285 8.19 -31.42 0.75
N PRO A 286 8.23 -32.01 -0.47
CA PRO A 286 7.12 -31.95 -1.40
C PRO A 286 5.78 -32.47 -0.83
N GLU A 287 5.84 -33.50 0.02
CA GLU A 287 4.67 -34.10 0.67
C GLU A 287 4.06 -33.18 1.72
N GLU A 288 4.91 -32.53 2.55
CA GLU A 288 4.48 -31.53 3.52
C GLU A 288 3.91 -30.29 2.80
N ASP A 289 4.58 -29.84 1.73
CA ASP A 289 4.16 -28.69 0.93
C ASP A 289 2.75 -28.89 0.35
N GLU A 290 2.51 -30.05 -0.25
CA GLU A 290 1.19 -30.39 -0.77
C GLU A 290 0.14 -30.57 0.33
N ALA A 291 0.53 -31.09 1.50
CA ALA A 291 -0.38 -31.22 2.66
C ALA A 291 -0.83 -29.85 3.17
N LEU A 292 0.09 -28.90 3.33
CA LEU A 292 -0.21 -27.52 3.77
C LEU A 292 -1.05 -26.76 2.73
N ARG A 293 -0.76 -26.96 1.43
CA ARG A 293 -1.57 -26.41 0.35
C ARG A 293 -3.01 -26.90 0.41
N ARG A 294 -3.21 -28.23 0.57
CA ARG A 294 -4.54 -28.84 0.68
C ARG A 294 -5.26 -28.43 1.96
N GLU A 295 -4.55 -28.31 3.07
CA GLU A 295 -5.13 -27.79 4.33
C GLU A 295 -5.73 -26.41 4.12
N LEU A 296 -5.00 -25.49 3.46
CA LEU A 296 -5.51 -24.15 3.15
C LEU A 296 -6.70 -24.22 2.18
N GLU A 297 -6.60 -25.03 1.12
CA GLU A 297 -7.66 -25.23 0.13
C GLU A 297 -8.96 -25.80 0.72
N GLN A 298 -8.87 -26.55 1.82
CA GLN A 298 -10.00 -27.17 2.50
C GLN A 298 -10.44 -26.43 3.77
N SER A 299 -9.76 -25.37 4.17
CA SER A 299 -10.06 -24.61 5.37
C SER A 299 -11.40 -23.86 5.24
N GLU A 300 -12.44 -24.38 5.89
CA GLU A 300 -13.77 -23.74 5.91
C GLU A 300 -13.73 -22.38 6.63
N LYS A 301 -12.87 -22.24 7.65
CA LYS A 301 -12.66 -20.95 8.35
C LYS A 301 -12.13 -19.89 7.38
N ASP A 302 -10.99 -20.17 6.71
CA ASP A 302 -10.36 -19.22 5.79
C ASP A 302 -11.28 -18.85 4.62
N LYS A 303 -12.04 -19.83 4.08
CA LYS A 303 -13.04 -19.60 3.04
C LYS A 303 -14.20 -18.71 3.52
N SER A 304 -14.72 -18.96 4.70
CA SER A 304 -15.81 -18.16 5.27
C SER A 304 -15.40 -16.72 5.49
N GLU A 305 -14.21 -16.49 6.04
CA GLU A 305 -13.64 -15.15 6.20
C GLU A 305 -13.46 -14.44 4.85
N LEU A 306 -12.87 -15.14 3.87
CA LEU A 306 -12.66 -14.58 2.53
C LEU A 306 -13.99 -14.26 1.84
N LEU A 307 -15.01 -15.11 1.98
CA LEU A 307 -16.33 -14.90 1.39
C LEU A 307 -17.00 -13.62 1.92
N MET A 308 -16.89 -13.36 3.22
CA MET A 308 -17.42 -12.14 3.83
C MET A 308 -16.75 -10.87 3.25
N ILE A 309 -15.43 -10.93 3.04
CA ILE A 309 -14.68 -9.82 2.44
C ILE A 309 -15.03 -9.67 0.95
N VAL A 310 -15.17 -10.75 0.21
CA VAL A 310 -15.60 -10.72 -1.20
C VAL A 310 -16.95 -10.03 -1.33
N ASP A 311 -17.91 -10.35 -0.46
CA ASP A 311 -19.25 -9.73 -0.49
C ASP A 311 -19.21 -8.23 -0.14
N LEU A 312 -18.38 -7.86 0.83
CA LEU A 312 -18.14 -6.48 1.19
C LEU A 312 -17.54 -5.68 0.04
N GLU A 313 -16.48 -6.18 -0.60
CA GLU A 313 -15.81 -5.50 -1.71
C GLU A 313 -16.67 -5.46 -2.98
N ARG A 314 -17.48 -6.50 -3.25
CA ARG A 314 -18.51 -6.44 -4.28
C ARG A 314 -19.51 -5.30 -4.03
N ASN A 315 -19.95 -5.12 -2.78
CA ASN A 315 -20.83 -4.01 -2.41
C ASN A 315 -20.17 -2.66 -2.66
N ASP A 316 -18.91 -2.50 -2.30
CA ASP A 316 -18.14 -1.27 -2.54
C ASP A 316 -18.04 -0.96 -4.04
N LEU A 317 -17.66 -1.94 -4.87
CA LEU A 317 -17.56 -1.78 -6.32
C LEU A 317 -18.92 -1.50 -6.97
N ASN A 318 -20.02 -2.10 -6.50
CA ASN A 318 -21.35 -1.83 -7.02
C ASN A 318 -21.80 -0.37 -6.85
N ARG A 319 -21.19 0.41 -5.96
CA ARG A 319 -21.49 1.84 -5.75
C ARG A 319 -20.92 2.73 -6.85
N VAL A 320 -19.92 2.26 -7.59
CA VAL A 320 -19.17 3.06 -8.55
C VAL A 320 -19.07 2.42 -9.93
N CYS A 321 -19.26 1.12 -10.03
CA CYS A 321 -19.23 0.39 -11.29
C CYS A 321 -20.60 0.40 -12.00
N ARG A 322 -20.59 0.07 -13.27
CA ARG A 322 -21.78 -0.11 -14.09
C ARG A 322 -22.69 -1.20 -13.47
N PRO A 323 -24.00 -0.96 -13.29
CA PRO A 323 -24.89 -1.96 -12.75
C PRO A 323 -24.80 -3.30 -13.51
N GLY A 324 -24.61 -4.38 -12.77
CA GLY A 324 -24.50 -5.74 -13.30
C GLY A 324 -23.13 -6.11 -13.89
N SER A 325 -22.11 -5.23 -13.81
CA SER A 325 -20.75 -5.53 -14.27
C SER A 325 -19.86 -6.13 -13.20
N VAL A 326 -20.24 -6.04 -11.92
CA VAL A 326 -19.41 -6.55 -10.82
C VAL A 326 -19.56 -8.07 -10.73
N GLU A 327 -18.44 -8.76 -10.90
CA GLU A 327 -18.36 -10.21 -10.86
C GLU A 327 -17.16 -10.70 -10.04
N VAL A 328 -17.26 -11.92 -9.52
CA VAL A 328 -16.17 -12.63 -8.87
C VAL A 328 -15.53 -13.54 -9.91
N THR A 329 -14.36 -13.16 -10.42
CA THR A 329 -13.68 -13.91 -11.49
C THR A 329 -12.86 -15.08 -10.95
N GLU A 330 -12.41 -14.98 -9.69
CA GLU A 330 -11.73 -16.05 -8.96
C GLU A 330 -12.28 -16.11 -7.54
N LEU A 331 -12.60 -17.30 -7.08
CA LEU A 331 -13.09 -17.53 -5.72
C LEU A 331 -12.33 -18.69 -5.08
N PHE A 332 -11.69 -18.43 -3.92
CA PHE A 332 -10.93 -19.42 -3.15
C PHE A 332 -9.77 -20.06 -3.93
N THR A 333 -9.04 -19.29 -4.69
CA THR A 333 -7.85 -19.75 -5.40
C THR A 333 -6.66 -19.79 -4.45
N VAL A 334 -5.91 -20.90 -4.43
CA VAL A 334 -4.66 -20.98 -3.69
C VAL A 334 -3.51 -20.55 -4.58
N GLU A 335 -2.91 -19.41 -4.25
CA GLU A 335 -1.67 -18.95 -4.88
C GLU A 335 -0.44 -19.47 -4.16
N THR A 336 0.57 -19.86 -4.94
CA THR A 336 1.83 -20.40 -4.44
C THR A 336 2.93 -19.37 -4.59
N TYR A 337 3.49 -18.95 -3.47
CA TYR A 337 4.66 -18.06 -3.40
C TYR A 337 5.90 -18.82 -2.94
N ALA A 338 7.05 -18.18 -3.00
CA ALA A 338 8.32 -18.80 -2.61
C ALA A 338 8.32 -19.29 -1.14
N THR A 339 7.66 -18.55 -0.25
CA THR A 339 7.69 -18.81 1.20
C THR A 339 6.34 -19.18 1.80
N VAL A 340 5.24 -18.92 1.08
CA VAL A 340 3.87 -19.10 1.59
C VAL A 340 2.90 -19.54 0.49
N PHE A 341 1.75 -20.10 0.92
CA PHE A 341 0.51 -20.20 0.16
C PHE A 341 -0.47 -19.14 0.66
N HIS A 342 -1.22 -18.51 -0.24
CA HIS A 342 -2.31 -17.60 0.07
C HIS A 342 -3.62 -18.08 -0.54
N LEU A 343 -4.71 -17.95 0.21
CA LEU A 343 -6.07 -18.12 -0.31
C LEU A 343 -6.58 -16.74 -0.75
N VAL A 344 -6.91 -16.61 -2.02
CA VAL A 344 -7.28 -15.33 -2.66
C VAL A 344 -8.59 -15.43 -3.39
N SER A 345 -9.21 -14.29 -3.61
CA SER A 345 -10.32 -14.10 -4.53
C SER A 345 -10.06 -12.88 -5.40
N ASN A 346 -10.72 -12.81 -6.57
CA ASN A 346 -10.61 -11.65 -7.46
C ASN A 346 -12.00 -11.15 -7.82
N ILE A 347 -12.23 -9.86 -7.63
CA ILE A 347 -13.48 -9.17 -7.96
C ILE A 347 -13.17 -8.11 -9.00
N ARG A 348 -13.96 -8.07 -10.07
CA ARG A 348 -13.87 -7.08 -11.14
C ARG A 348 -15.18 -6.37 -11.37
N GLY A 349 -15.10 -5.15 -11.89
CA GLY A 349 -16.26 -4.38 -12.34
C GLY A 349 -15.85 -3.34 -13.36
N GLU A 350 -16.76 -2.95 -14.25
CA GLU A 350 -16.53 -1.84 -15.19
C GLU A 350 -16.92 -0.52 -14.51
N LEU A 351 -15.99 0.44 -14.46
CA LEU A 351 -16.27 1.77 -13.91
C LEU A 351 -17.44 2.41 -14.67
N ALA A 352 -18.41 2.99 -13.96
CA ALA A 352 -19.57 3.59 -14.59
C ALA A 352 -19.20 4.85 -15.37
N GLN A 353 -19.91 5.13 -16.46
CA GLN A 353 -19.67 6.31 -17.28
C GLN A 353 -19.75 7.60 -16.45
N GLY A 354 -18.75 8.47 -16.58
CA GLY A 354 -18.67 9.74 -15.87
C GLY A 354 -18.11 9.62 -14.44
N ARG A 355 -17.72 8.42 -14.02
CA ARG A 355 -16.99 8.18 -12.79
C ARG A 355 -15.48 8.17 -13.07
N ASP A 356 -14.69 8.49 -12.05
CA ASP A 356 -13.23 8.52 -12.10
C ASP A 356 -12.59 7.86 -10.87
N VAL A 357 -11.27 7.93 -10.80
CA VAL A 357 -10.50 7.33 -9.69
C VAL A 357 -10.85 7.95 -8.34
N THR A 358 -11.27 9.21 -8.28
CA THR A 358 -11.66 9.85 -7.01
C THR A 358 -13.01 9.33 -6.52
N ASP A 359 -13.95 9.05 -7.44
CA ASP A 359 -15.21 8.35 -7.13
C ASP A 359 -14.95 6.92 -6.64
N LEU A 360 -13.98 6.22 -7.28
CA LEU A 360 -13.59 4.86 -6.87
C LEU A 360 -13.02 4.85 -5.45
N LEU A 361 -12.09 5.76 -5.14
CA LEU A 361 -11.54 5.91 -3.78
C LEU A 361 -12.66 6.17 -2.77
N ARG A 362 -13.55 7.12 -3.05
CA ARG A 362 -14.68 7.44 -2.16
C ARG A 362 -15.63 6.27 -1.95
N ALA A 363 -15.81 5.40 -2.95
CA ALA A 363 -16.72 4.26 -2.86
C ALA A 363 -16.12 3.08 -2.08
N ALA A 364 -14.81 2.80 -2.25
CA ALA A 364 -14.18 1.58 -1.78
C ALA A 364 -13.32 1.76 -0.53
N PHE A 365 -12.78 2.96 -0.29
CA PHE A 365 -11.85 3.22 0.82
C PHE A 365 -12.59 3.40 2.18
N PRO A 366 -12.04 2.87 3.31
CA PRO A 366 -10.90 1.97 3.39
C PRO A 366 -11.25 0.54 2.94
N GLY A 367 -10.22 -0.27 2.64
CA GLY A 367 -10.39 -1.62 2.14
C GLY A 367 -11.22 -2.54 3.03
N GLY A 368 -11.94 -3.47 2.42
CA GLY A 368 -12.77 -4.45 3.13
C GLY A 368 -11.96 -5.40 4.00
N SER A 369 -10.82 -5.89 3.46
CA SER A 369 -9.96 -6.90 4.11
C SER A 369 -9.36 -6.44 5.44
N ILE A 370 -9.29 -5.12 5.68
CA ILE A 370 -8.67 -4.50 6.87
C ILE A 370 -9.67 -3.73 7.76
N THR A 371 -10.96 -3.78 7.43
CA THR A 371 -12.04 -3.18 8.23
C THR A 371 -12.92 -4.27 8.82
N GLY A 372 -14.06 -4.56 8.21
CA GLY A 372 -14.99 -5.58 8.63
C GLY A 372 -16.35 -5.41 8.00
N ALA A 373 -17.28 -6.29 8.33
CA ALA A 373 -18.61 -6.33 7.75
C ALA A 373 -19.70 -6.36 8.84
N PRO A 374 -20.72 -5.45 8.76
CA PRO A 374 -20.86 -4.30 7.88
C PRO A 374 -19.80 -3.22 8.13
N LYS A 375 -19.25 -2.62 7.06
CA LYS A 375 -18.05 -1.75 7.13
C LYS A 375 -18.19 -0.60 8.14
N TYR A 376 -19.26 0.17 8.07
CA TYR A 376 -19.47 1.32 8.95
C TYR A 376 -19.46 0.92 10.43
N ARG A 377 -20.26 -0.10 10.80
CA ARG A 377 -20.36 -0.57 12.18
C ARG A 377 -19.05 -1.18 12.68
N ALA A 378 -18.35 -1.94 11.81
CA ALA A 378 -17.03 -2.46 12.14
C ALA A 378 -16.03 -1.34 12.45
N MET A 379 -16.03 -0.26 11.66
CA MET A 379 -15.16 0.90 11.89
C MET A 379 -15.49 1.65 13.18
N GLU A 380 -16.77 1.76 13.60
CA GLU A 380 -17.13 2.30 14.91
C GLU A 380 -16.56 1.45 16.06
N ILE A 381 -16.70 0.12 15.95
CA ILE A 381 -16.19 -0.82 16.97
C ILE A 381 -14.65 -0.82 17.01
N ILE A 382 -13.99 -0.72 15.84
CA ILE A 382 -12.55 -0.56 15.76
C ILE A 382 -12.10 0.70 16.51
N ASP A 383 -12.75 1.84 16.26
CA ASP A 383 -12.43 3.10 16.96
C ASP A 383 -12.68 3.03 18.48
N GLU A 384 -13.70 2.29 18.90
CA GLU A 384 -14.00 2.06 20.34
C GLU A 384 -12.93 1.20 21.04
N LEU A 385 -12.39 0.19 20.33
CA LEU A 385 -11.57 -0.86 20.96
C LEU A 385 -10.06 -0.65 20.78
N GLU A 386 -9.63 0.02 19.72
CA GLU A 386 -8.22 0.29 19.46
C GLU A 386 -7.75 1.53 20.24
N HIS A 387 -6.53 1.49 20.77
CA HIS A 387 -5.93 2.59 21.51
C HIS A 387 -5.19 3.54 20.55
N GLY A 388 -5.91 4.51 19.98
CA GLY A 388 -5.40 5.51 19.06
C GLY A 388 -5.75 5.25 17.61
N LYS A 389 -5.60 6.28 16.77
CA LYS A 389 -5.85 6.21 15.34
C LYS A 389 -4.82 5.32 14.63
N ARG A 390 -5.24 4.67 13.55
CA ARG A 390 -4.37 3.80 12.73
C ARG A 390 -3.36 4.57 11.89
N GLY A 391 -3.66 5.82 11.52
CA GLY A 391 -2.81 6.62 10.65
C GLY A 391 -2.61 5.96 9.29
N LEU A 392 -1.34 5.80 8.88
CA LEU A 392 -0.98 5.17 7.61
C LEU A 392 -1.34 3.68 7.54
N TYR A 393 -1.22 2.97 8.65
CA TYR A 393 -1.45 1.53 8.70
C TYR A 393 -2.87 1.19 8.23
N THR A 394 -3.00 0.17 7.40
CA THR A 394 -4.25 -0.22 6.72
C THR A 394 -4.84 0.84 5.77
N GLY A 395 -4.06 1.88 5.47
CA GLY A 395 -4.32 2.77 4.35
C GLY A 395 -3.85 2.17 3.02
N SER A 396 -3.45 3.02 2.09
CA SER A 396 -3.01 2.60 0.75
C SER A 396 -1.86 3.44 0.22
N ILE A 397 -0.94 2.81 -0.50
CA ILE A 397 0.16 3.43 -1.24
C ILE A 397 0.09 2.94 -2.68
N GLY A 398 0.41 3.81 -3.63
CA GLY A 398 0.52 3.44 -5.03
C GLY A 398 0.61 4.63 -5.96
N TYR A 399 0.12 4.47 -7.17
CA TYR A 399 0.14 5.52 -8.17
C TYR A 399 -1.24 5.84 -8.76
N LEU A 400 -1.39 7.08 -9.21
CA LEU A 400 -2.49 7.59 -10.02
C LEU A 400 -1.92 8.12 -11.32
N THR A 401 -2.49 7.74 -12.46
CA THR A 401 -2.01 8.18 -13.76
C THR A 401 -2.78 9.41 -14.25
N LEU A 402 -2.19 10.19 -15.15
CA LEU A 402 -2.89 11.33 -15.76
C LEU A 402 -3.95 10.93 -16.82
N ASP A 403 -3.98 9.67 -17.26
CA ASP A 403 -5.07 9.13 -18.07
C ASP A 403 -6.24 8.58 -17.24
N GLY A 404 -6.09 8.57 -15.91
CA GLY A 404 -7.19 8.27 -14.98
C GLY A 404 -7.17 6.85 -14.42
N GLU A 405 -6.05 6.14 -14.50
CA GLU A 405 -5.86 4.81 -13.94
C GLU A 405 -5.18 4.85 -12.56
N CYS A 406 -5.15 3.71 -11.86
CA CYS A 406 -4.43 3.56 -10.60
C CYS A 406 -4.06 2.11 -10.30
N ASP A 407 -3.04 1.92 -9.46
CA ASP A 407 -2.76 0.67 -8.77
C ASP A 407 -2.31 0.98 -7.33
N LEU A 408 -3.07 0.49 -6.37
CA LEU A 408 -3.00 0.83 -4.96
C LEU A 408 -2.92 -0.44 -4.11
N ASN A 409 -2.02 -0.47 -3.14
CA ASN A 409 -1.88 -1.58 -2.18
C ASN A 409 -2.69 -1.37 -0.91
N ILE A 410 -2.73 -2.38 -0.03
CA ILE A 410 -3.07 -2.24 1.39
C ILE A 410 -1.78 -2.02 2.18
N VAL A 411 -1.73 -1.00 3.02
CA VAL A 411 -0.55 -0.70 3.85
C VAL A 411 -0.50 -1.63 5.06
N ILE A 412 0.14 -2.77 4.86
CA ILE A 412 0.51 -3.75 5.89
C ILE A 412 1.99 -4.10 5.74
N ARG A 413 2.61 -4.69 6.74
CA ARG A 413 4.06 -4.96 6.76
C ARG A 413 4.89 -3.73 6.40
N THR A 414 4.50 -2.60 6.97
CA THR A 414 5.03 -1.28 6.65
C THR A 414 5.46 -0.59 7.92
N ALA A 415 6.64 0.03 7.88
CA ALA A 415 7.14 0.89 8.93
C ALA A 415 7.05 2.36 8.50
N LEU A 416 6.50 3.21 9.35
CA LEU A 416 6.58 4.66 9.26
C LEU A 416 7.73 5.14 10.15
N HIS A 417 8.71 5.81 9.56
CA HIS A 417 9.83 6.40 10.31
C HIS A 417 9.64 7.91 10.46
N ARG A 418 9.77 8.40 11.69
CA ARG A 418 9.81 9.82 11.99
C ARG A 418 10.60 10.07 13.29
N ASP A 419 11.42 11.11 13.32
CA ASP A 419 12.16 11.55 14.51
C ASP A 419 12.91 10.43 15.26
N GLY A 420 13.51 9.47 14.50
CA GLY A 420 14.27 8.34 15.06
C GLY A 420 13.41 7.24 15.66
N ARG A 421 12.11 7.23 15.36
CA ARG A 421 11.16 6.18 15.77
C ARG A 421 10.53 5.54 14.55
N TYR A 422 10.20 4.25 14.69
CA TYR A 422 9.43 3.51 13.71
C TYR A 422 8.09 3.12 14.31
N HIS A 423 7.02 3.35 13.55
CA HIS A 423 5.66 2.97 13.90
C HIS A 423 5.23 1.84 12.98
N LEU A 424 4.82 0.73 13.57
CA LEU A 424 4.42 -0.48 12.88
C LEU A 424 3.04 -0.92 13.37
N GLY A 425 2.05 -0.91 12.49
CA GLY A 425 0.75 -1.50 12.75
C GLY A 425 0.74 -3.00 12.44
N VAL A 426 0.06 -3.79 13.26
CA VAL A 426 -0.16 -5.22 13.09
C VAL A 426 -1.54 -5.62 13.59
N GLY A 427 -2.16 -6.63 12.98
CA GLY A 427 -3.50 -7.07 13.38
C GLY A 427 -3.97 -8.28 12.61
N GLY A 428 -5.17 -8.74 12.93
CA GLY A 428 -5.82 -9.90 12.34
C GLY A 428 -7.33 -9.74 12.25
N GLY A 429 -7.97 -10.54 11.39
CA GLY A 429 -9.42 -10.62 11.29
C GLY A 429 -9.99 -11.44 12.44
N ILE A 430 -10.91 -10.85 13.19
CA ILE A 430 -11.56 -11.49 14.33
C ILE A 430 -12.93 -12.00 13.92
N THR A 431 -13.20 -13.26 14.23
CA THR A 431 -14.48 -13.96 14.03
C THR A 431 -14.99 -14.50 15.35
N SER A 432 -16.19 -15.07 15.37
CA SER A 432 -16.75 -15.73 16.55
C SER A 432 -15.96 -16.96 17.01
N GLU A 433 -15.09 -17.50 16.16
CA GLU A 433 -14.26 -18.69 16.44
C GLU A 433 -12.81 -18.33 16.79
N SER A 434 -12.47 -17.02 16.85
CA SER A 434 -11.11 -16.58 17.17
C SER A 434 -10.68 -16.98 18.58
N ASP A 435 -9.44 -17.51 18.70
CA ASP A 435 -8.79 -17.79 19.96
C ASP A 435 -7.95 -16.59 20.41
N LEU A 436 -8.16 -16.12 21.63
CA LEU A 436 -7.56 -14.87 22.12
C LEU A 436 -6.02 -14.90 22.16
N GLU A 437 -5.44 -16.06 22.49
CA GLU A 437 -3.99 -16.22 22.54
C GLU A 437 -3.41 -16.27 21.14
N PHE A 438 -4.06 -17.03 20.26
CA PHE A 438 -3.63 -17.13 18.86
C PHE A 438 -3.66 -15.78 18.16
N GLU A 439 -4.73 -15.00 18.31
CA GLU A 439 -4.86 -13.69 17.67
C GLU A 439 -3.77 -12.70 18.15
N TYR A 440 -3.41 -12.72 19.43
CA TYR A 440 -2.30 -11.92 19.94
C TYR A 440 -0.95 -12.37 19.34
N GLU A 441 -0.66 -13.67 19.39
CA GLU A 441 0.60 -14.21 18.85
C GLU A 441 0.72 -13.99 17.33
N GLU A 442 -0.40 -14.02 16.60
CA GLU A 442 -0.42 -13.73 15.16
C GLU A 442 0.05 -12.30 14.87
N THR A 443 -0.32 -11.32 15.71
CA THR A 443 0.16 -9.93 15.52
C THR A 443 1.68 -9.85 15.63
N LEU A 444 2.29 -10.56 16.57
CA LEU A 444 3.73 -10.61 16.77
C LEU A 444 4.43 -11.31 15.59
N GLN A 445 3.85 -12.38 15.07
CA GLN A 445 4.36 -13.06 13.87
C GLN A 445 4.35 -12.13 12.65
N LYS A 446 3.29 -11.33 12.48
CA LYS A 446 3.19 -10.34 11.40
C LYS A 446 4.19 -9.19 11.55
N ALA A 447 4.58 -8.83 12.77
CA ALA A 447 5.60 -7.82 13.05
C ALA A 447 7.03 -8.29 12.76
N LYS A 448 7.28 -9.61 12.87
CA LYS A 448 8.61 -10.21 12.94
C LYS A 448 9.56 -9.70 11.86
N ALA A 449 9.16 -9.76 10.59
CA ALA A 449 10.03 -9.38 9.49
C ALA A 449 10.48 -7.91 9.55
N VAL A 450 9.56 -7.00 9.93
CA VAL A 450 9.89 -5.58 10.07
C VAL A 450 10.76 -5.34 11.31
N LEU A 451 10.49 -6.04 12.43
CA LEU A 451 11.32 -5.93 13.63
C LEU A 451 12.75 -6.45 13.39
N GLU A 452 12.92 -7.53 12.63
CA GLU A 452 14.24 -8.03 12.21
C GLU A 452 14.96 -7.02 11.33
N ALA A 453 14.23 -6.34 10.44
CA ALA A 453 14.79 -5.29 9.59
C ALA A 453 15.19 -4.04 10.38
N LEU A 454 14.72 -3.84 11.59
CA LEU A 454 15.06 -2.71 12.46
C LEU A 454 16.26 -2.97 13.38
N GLN A 455 16.73 -4.21 13.47
CA GLN A 455 17.93 -4.62 14.19
C GLN A 455 19.18 -4.46 13.32
#